data_e78a82ed730341ba78f337566eeba0df
#
_entry.id   e78a82ed730341ba78f337566eeba0df
#
_cell.length_a   1.000
_cell.length_b   1.000
_cell.length_c   1.000
_cell.angle_alpha   90.00
_cell.angle_beta   90.00
_cell.angle_gamma   90.00
#
_symmetry.space_group_name_H-M   'P 1'
#
loop_
_entity.id
_entity.type
_entity.pdbx_description
1 polymer ?
#
loop_
_entity_poly.entity_id
_entity_poly.type
_entity_poly.pdbx_seq_one_letter_code
_entity_poly.pdbx_strand_id
1 'polypeptide(L)'
;LKDCLGELNIEFEIISDQDGIFIFPCGASELDQSLVSAPLEWLKVYPRSHIAFIKALKQYSEATSQQASDIADLFRKALETFFQEFFGGNRALENFKSDYGAYLKSQGIPKEISGNFETILQSYTLFINNYAKHRDATSDRVLEYIMYQTGNIIRLLITLKQEESNHAD
;
A
#
# COMPACT_ATOMS: atom_id res chain seq x y z
N LEU A 1 -25.74 7.74 -3.64
CA LEU A 1 -25.25 6.65 -2.75
C LEU A 1 -24.34 7.22 -1.65
N LYS A 2 -23.40 8.10 -1.99
CA LYS A 2 -22.48 8.74 -1.04
C LYS A 2 -23.26 9.51 0.04
N ASP A 3 -24.28 10.25 -0.35
CA ASP A 3 -25.12 11.03 0.56
C ASP A 3 -25.95 10.13 1.51
N CYS A 4 -26.53 9.05 0.95
CA CYS A 4 -27.34 8.10 1.75
C CYS A 4 -26.51 7.32 2.79
N LEU A 5 -25.26 6.98 2.48
CA LEU A 5 -24.38 6.26 3.40
C LEU A 5 -23.77 7.21 4.44
N GLY A 6 -23.56 8.48 4.07
CA GLY A 6 -23.17 9.54 5.01
C GLY A 6 -24.24 9.82 6.08
N GLU A 7 -25.52 9.77 5.73
CA GLU A 7 -26.64 9.89 6.69
C GLU A 7 -26.67 8.74 7.71
N LEU A 8 -26.15 7.57 7.32
CA LEU A 8 -26.06 6.39 8.20
C LEU A 8 -24.77 6.34 9.03
N ASN A 9 -23.92 7.37 8.91
CA ASN A 9 -22.61 7.45 9.57
C ASN A 9 -21.69 6.25 9.24
N ILE A 10 -21.84 5.70 8.02
CA ILE A 10 -20.99 4.63 7.49
C ILE A 10 -19.89 5.28 6.66
N GLU A 11 -18.68 5.20 7.14
CA GLU A 11 -17.51 5.68 6.43
C GLU A 11 -17.08 4.67 5.35
N PHE A 12 -16.95 5.15 4.11
CA PHE A 12 -16.57 4.31 2.98
C PHE A 12 -15.94 5.14 1.86
N GLU A 13 -15.09 4.48 1.07
CA GLU A 13 -14.57 5.00 -0.20
C GLU A 13 -15.18 4.25 -1.38
N ILE A 14 -15.49 4.99 -2.44
CA ILE A 14 -15.94 4.41 -3.71
C ILE A 14 -14.75 4.40 -4.66
N ILE A 15 -14.30 3.21 -5.01
CA ILE A 15 -13.19 3.00 -5.94
C ILE A 15 -13.78 2.46 -7.24
N SER A 16 -13.41 3.08 -8.37
CA SER A 16 -13.79 2.62 -9.71
C SER A 16 -12.55 2.24 -10.51
N ASP A 17 -12.63 1.11 -11.21
CA ASP A 17 -11.62 0.65 -12.15
C ASP A 17 -12.26 0.14 -13.46
N GLN A 18 -11.48 -0.53 -14.30
CA GLN A 18 -11.96 -1.11 -15.56
C GLN A 18 -12.96 -2.25 -15.35
N ASP A 19 -12.92 -2.90 -14.19
CA ASP A 19 -13.77 -4.03 -13.81
C ASP A 19 -15.06 -3.57 -13.12
N GLY A 20 -15.17 -2.28 -12.74
CA GLY A 20 -16.38 -1.71 -12.15
C GLY A 20 -16.16 -0.76 -10.98
N ILE A 21 -17.16 -0.70 -10.11
CA ILE A 21 -17.17 0.13 -8.90
C ILE A 21 -17.27 -0.77 -7.69
N PHE A 22 -16.41 -0.60 -6.72
CA PHE A 22 -16.54 -1.27 -5.42
C PHE A 22 -16.47 -0.28 -4.27
N ILE A 23 -17.10 -0.66 -3.15
CA ILE A 23 -17.15 0.14 -1.94
C ILE A 23 -16.12 -0.42 -0.97
N PHE A 24 -15.20 0.45 -0.54
CA PHE A 24 -14.18 0.12 0.45
C PHE A 24 -14.65 0.59 1.83
N PRO A 25 -14.80 -0.29 2.82
CA PRO A 25 -15.15 0.11 4.18
C PRO A 25 -13.98 0.82 4.84
N CYS A 26 -14.21 2.01 5.37
CA CYS A 26 -13.19 2.81 6.04
C CYS A 26 -13.20 2.54 7.54
N GLY A 27 -12.03 2.22 8.10
CA GLY A 27 -11.86 2.00 9.54
C GLY A 27 -11.61 3.29 10.30
N ALA A 28 -10.86 4.21 9.69
CA ALA A 28 -10.56 5.54 10.23
C ALA A 28 -10.43 6.51 9.05
N SER A 29 -11.44 7.36 8.82
CA SER A 29 -11.57 8.17 7.60
C SER A 29 -10.31 8.98 7.25
N GLU A 30 -9.64 9.55 8.24
CA GLU A 30 -8.42 10.32 8.04
C GLU A 30 -7.23 9.45 7.62
N LEU A 31 -7.08 8.25 8.17
CA LEU A 31 -6.04 7.30 7.79
C LEU A 31 -6.31 6.73 6.40
N ASP A 32 -7.55 6.35 6.12
CA ASP A 32 -7.93 5.80 4.82
C ASP A 32 -7.76 6.84 3.71
N GLN A 33 -8.14 8.09 3.94
CA GLN A 33 -7.90 9.16 3.01
C GLN A 33 -6.40 9.35 2.74
N SER A 34 -5.59 9.32 3.77
CA SER A 34 -4.15 9.60 3.68
C SER A 34 -3.32 8.41 3.16
N LEU A 35 -3.71 7.19 3.49
CA LEU A 35 -2.91 5.99 3.24
C LEU A 35 -3.52 5.02 2.21
N VAL A 36 -4.74 5.27 1.77
CA VAL A 36 -5.42 4.49 0.73
C VAL A 36 -5.83 5.38 -0.43
N SER A 37 -6.72 6.34 -0.21
CA SER A 37 -7.31 7.15 -1.29
C SER A 37 -6.29 8.06 -1.96
N ALA A 38 -5.46 8.78 -1.20
CA ALA A 38 -4.43 9.65 -1.76
C ALA A 38 -3.33 8.86 -2.50
N PRO A 39 -2.72 7.79 -1.93
CA PRO A 39 -1.81 6.94 -2.69
C PRO A 39 -2.44 6.34 -3.94
N LEU A 40 -3.71 5.96 -3.92
CA LEU A 40 -4.40 5.42 -5.08
C LEU A 40 -4.49 6.45 -6.22
N GLU A 41 -4.83 7.70 -5.92
CA GLU A 41 -4.82 8.78 -6.91
C GLU A 41 -3.42 9.05 -7.48
N TRP A 42 -2.40 9.08 -6.63
CA TRP A 42 -1.02 9.32 -7.06
C TRP A 42 -0.43 8.17 -7.87
N LEU A 43 -0.87 6.94 -7.60
CA LEU A 43 -0.45 5.75 -8.37
C LEU A 43 -0.93 5.77 -9.82
N LYS A 44 -1.85 6.66 -10.23
CA LYS A 44 -2.28 6.77 -11.64
C LYS A 44 -1.12 7.02 -12.62
N VAL A 45 -0.01 7.62 -12.16
CA VAL A 45 1.22 7.79 -12.95
C VAL A 45 2.10 6.53 -13.00
N TYR A 46 1.74 5.50 -12.22
CA TYR A 46 2.38 4.19 -12.14
C TYR A 46 1.33 3.10 -12.43
N PRO A 47 0.96 2.87 -13.70
CA PRO A 47 -0.25 2.15 -14.06
C PRO A 47 -0.29 0.69 -13.60
N ARG A 48 0.84 -0.02 -13.59
CA ARG A 48 0.91 -1.41 -13.11
C ARG A 48 0.70 -1.47 -11.59
N SER A 49 1.30 -0.54 -10.87
CA SER A 49 1.15 -0.43 -9.41
C SER A 49 -0.26 -0.04 -9.01
N HIS A 50 -0.87 0.88 -9.77
CA HIS A 50 -2.26 1.28 -9.58
C HIS A 50 -3.21 0.08 -9.67
N ILE A 51 -3.11 -0.70 -10.75
CA ILE A 51 -3.92 -1.92 -10.95
C ILE A 51 -3.66 -2.94 -9.82
N ALA A 52 -2.39 -3.16 -9.45
CA ALA A 52 -2.05 -4.11 -8.41
C ALA A 52 -2.59 -3.70 -7.03
N PHE A 53 -2.55 -2.40 -6.71
CA PHE A 53 -3.05 -1.88 -5.43
C PHE A 53 -4.58 -1.94 -5.36
N ILE A 54 -5.30 -1.56 -6.44
CA ILE A 54 -6.76 -1.73 -6.53
C ILE A 54 -7.15 -3.20 -6.32
N LYS A 55 -6.44 -4.13 -6.98
CA LYS A 55 -6.70 -5.56 -6.82
C LYS A 55 -6.56 -6.02 -5.36
N ALA A 56 -5.52 -5.54 -4.66
CA ALA A 56 -5.31 -5.84 -3.25
C ALA A 56 -6.46 -5.29 -2.38
N LEU A 57 -6.87 -4.04 -2.60
CA LEU A 57 -7.97 -3.39 -1.89
C LEU A 57 -9.30 -4.11 -2.13
N LYS A 58 -9.58 -4.51 -3.37
CA LYS A 58 -10.80 -5.25 -3.72
C LYS A 58 -10.87 -6.59 -2.98
N GLN A 59 -9.79 -7.35 -3.00
CA GLN A 59 -9.72 -8.62 -2.28
C GLN A 59 -9.82 -8.42 -0.76
N TYR A 60 -9.26 -7.33 -0.22
CA TYR A 60 -9.40 -6.98 1.19
C TYR A 60 -10.86 -6.68 1.55
N SER A 61 -11.58 -5.90 0.73
CA SER A 61 -12.99 -5.54 0.98
C SER A 61 -13.96 -6.72 0.88
N GLU A 62 -13.61 -7.75 0.09
CA GLU A 62 -14.40 -8.96 -0.13
C GLU A 62 -13.95 -10.13 0.76
N ALA A 63 -12.98 -9.89 1.65
CA ALA A 63 -12.27 -10.95 2.37
C ALA A 63 -13.15 -11.78 3.29
N THR A 64 -12.96 -13.08 3.21
CA THR A 64 -13.30 -14.00 4.29
C THR A 64 -12.01 -14.35 5.06
N SER A 65 -12.13 -14.73 6.33
CA SER A 65 -11.00 -15.02 7.22
C SER A 65 -10.00 -16.07 6.70
N GLN A 66 -10.36 -16.83 5.66
CA GLN A 66 -9.50 -17.87 5.06
C GLN A 66 -8.53 -17.36 3.99
N GLN A 67 -8.62 -16.09 3.58
CA GLN A 67 -7.85 -15.53 2.45
C GLN A 67 -6.75 -14.55 2.87
N ALA A 68 -6.49 -14.40 4.15
CA ALA A 68 -5.63 -13.35 4.66
C ALA A 68 -4.19 -13.37 4.14
N SER A 69 -3.60 -14.58 3.97
CA SER A 69 -2.24 -14.70 3.43
C SER A 69 -2.17 -14.25 1.96
N ASP A 70 -3.20 -14.55 1.19
CA ASP A 70 -3.28 -14.19 -0.23
C ASP A 70 -3.44 -12.68 -0.39
N ILE A 71 -4.24 -12.05 0.50
CA ILE A 71 -4.43 -10.60 0.52
C ILE A 71 -3.14 -9.89 0.93
N ALA A 72 -2.44 -10.38 1.95
CA ALA A 72 -1.14 -9.85 2.35
C ALA A 72 -0.10 -9.93 1.21
N ASP A 73 -0.09 -11.05 0.46
CA ASP A 73 0.79 -11.19 -0.72
C ASP A 73 0.40 -10.24 -1.86
N LEU A 74 -0.89 -9.95 -2.04
CA LEU A 74 -1.33 -8.94 -3.02
C LEU A 74 -0.84 -7.54 -2.66
N PHE A 75 -0.89 -7.13 -1.40
CA PHE A 75 -0.31 -5.85 -0.96
C PHE A 75 1.22 -5.83 -1.14
N ARG A 76 1.91 -6.92 -0.80
CA ARG A 76 3.34 -7.05 -1.06
C ARG A 76 3.66 -6.90 -2.55
N LYS A 77 2.91 -7.57 -3.43
CA LYS A 77 3.08 -7.47 -4.89
C LYS A 77 2.77 -6.08 -5.42
N ALA A 78 1.78 -5.39 -4.87
CA ALA A 78 1.49 -4.01 -5.23
C ALA A 78 2.68 -3.09 -4.91
N LEU A 79 3.27 -3.24 -3.72
CA LEU A 79 4.47 -2.50 -3.33
C LEU A 79 5.68 -2.87 -4.20
N GLU A 80 5.89 -4.16 -4.49
CA GLU A 80 6.96 -4.62 -5.40
C GLU A 80 6.83 -4.00 -6.77
N THR A 81 5.63 -4.01 -7.35
CA THR A 81 5.36 -3.42 -8.66
C THR A 81 5.61 -1.91 -8.64
N PHE A 82 5.23 -1.23 -7.55
CA PHE A 82 5.51 0.19 -7.37
C PHE A 82 7.02 0.47 -7.34
N PHE A 83 7.80 -0.32 -6.62
CA PHE A 83 9.25 -0.16 -6.59
C PHE A 83 9.90 -0.41 -7.96
N GLN A 84 9.38 -1.37 -8.73
CA GLN A 84 9.83 -1.63 -10.11
C GLN A 84 9.55 -0.45 -11.04
N GLU A 85 8.40 0.22 -10.90
CA GLU A 85 8.07 1.40 -11.72
C GLU A 85 8.79 2.66 -11.24
N PHE A 86 8.98 2.82 -9.93
CA PHE A 86 9.59 4.00 -9.33
C PHE A 86 11.12 4.04 -9.52
N PHE A 87 11.81 2.93 -9.24
CA PHE A 87 13.26 2.80 -9.33
C PHE A 87 13.74 2.19 -10.64
N GLY A 88 12.83 1.62 -11.43
CA GLY A 88 13.14 0.86 -12.62
C GLY A 88 13.58 -0.58 -12.35
N GLY A 89 13.50 -1.42 -13.37
CA GLY A 89 13.91 -2.82 -13.32
C GLY A 89 12.75 -3.77 -12.99
N ASN A 90 13.09 -5.06 -12.88
CA ASN A 90 12.14 -6.15 -12.61
C ASN A 90 12.74 -7.09 -11.55
N ARG A 91 12.89 -6.58 -10.35
CA ARG A 91 13.50 -7.28 -9.20
C ARG A 91 12.44 -7.53 -8.14
N ALA A 92 12.67 -8.53 -7.30
CA ALA A 92 11.86 -8.74 -6.09
C ALA A 92 12.05 -7.57 -5.10
N LEU A 93 11.02 -7.31 -4.29
CA LEU A 93 10.94 -6.14 -3.41
C LEU A 93 12.17 -5.98 -2.49
N GLU A 94 12.66 -7.08 -1.91
CA GLU A 94 13.84 -7.10 -1.04
C GLU A 94 15.13 -6.63 -1.72
N ASN A 95 15.21 -6.73 -3.04
CA ASN A 95 16.38 -6.31 -3.82
C ASN A 95 16.41 -4.80 -4.14
N PHE A 96 15.40 -4.05 -3.71
CA PHE A 96 15.37 -2.59 -3.82
C PHE A 96 15.87 -1.86 -2.58
N LYS A 97 16.28 -2.58 -1.55
CA LYS A 97 16.74 -1.99 -0.28
C LYS A 97 17.81 -0.91 -0.47
N SER A 98 18.83 -1.18 -1.28
CA SER A 98 19.91 -0.22 -1.54
C SER A 98 19.42 1.03 -2.28
N ASP A 99 18.55 0.85 -3.29
CA ASP A 99 17.99 1.96 -4.06
C ASP A 99 17.10 2.84 -3.17
N TYR A 100 16.26 2.22 -2.37
CA TYR A 100 15.41 2.92 -1.39
C TYR A 100 16.24 3.73 -0.39
N GLY A 101 17.25 3.11 0.23
CA GLY A 101 18.11 3.79 1.19
C GLY A 101 18.93 4.92 0.56
N ALA A 102 19.45 4.72 -0.67
CA ALA A 102 20.17 5.75 -1.41
C ALA A 102 19.25 6.93 -1.77
N TYR A 103 18.03 6.65 -2.22
CA TYR A 103 17.03 7.68 -2.55
C TYR A 103 16.65 8.49 -1.32
N LEU A 104 16.28 7.86 -0.21
CA LEU A 104 15.95 8.58 1.02
C LEU A 104 17.10 9.46 1.51
N LYS A 105 18.34 8.95 1.43
CA LYS A 105 19.53 9.72 1.78
C LYS A 105 19.70 10.94 0.87
N SER A 106 19.46 10.82 -0.42
CA SER A 106 19.54 11.95 -1.36
C SER A 106 18.49 13.02 -1.06
N GLN A 107 17.34 12.61 -0.48
CA GLN A 107 16.27 13.50 -0.02
C GLN A 107 16.50 14.08 1.39
N GLY A 108 17.68 13.88 1.96
CA GLY A 108 18.01 14.38 3.31
C GLY A 108 17.32 13.63 4.45
N ILE A 109 16.70 12.49 4.19
CA ILE A 109 16.03 11.68 5.22
C ILE A 109 17.06 11.00 6.13
N PRO A 110 16.93 11.10 7.47
CA PRO A 110 17.85 10.48 8.41
C PRO A 110 17.98 8.97 8.22
N LYS A 111 19.19 8.45 8.48
CA LYS A 111 19.51 7.02 8.33
C LYS A 111 18.61 6.13 9.19
N GLU A 112 18.20 6.62 10.34
CA GLU A 112 17.31 5.93 11.27
C GLU A 112 15.96 5.63 10.63
N ILE A 113 15.43 6.54 9.82
CA ILE A 113 14.17 6.37 9.08
C ILE A 113 14.39 5.38 7.93
N SER A 114 15.47 5.53 7.15
CA SER A 114 15.76 4.60 6.06
C SER A 114 16.03 3.17 6.53
N GLY A 115 16.58 3.00 7.74
CA GLY A 115 16.81 1.70 8.37
C GLY A 115 15.51 0.96 8.74
N ASN A 116 14.45 1.68 9.01
CA ASN A 116 13.14 1.08 9.32
C ASN A 116 12.54 0.31 8.13
N PHE A 117 12.94 0.61 6.91
CA PHE A 117 12.47 -0.12 5.74
C PHE A 117 12.83 -1.61 5.76
N GLU A 118 14.02 -1.96 6.24
CA GLU A 118 14.38 -3.37 6.43
C GLU A 118 13.43 -4.08 7.37
N THR A 119 13.10 -3.42 8.47
CA THR A 119 12.16 -3.95 9.46
C THR A 119 10.78 -4.15 8.84
N ILE A 120 10.33 -3.22 8.02
CA ILE A 120 9.05 -3.30 7.31
C ILE A 120 9.08 -4.47 6.30
N LEU A 121 10.12 -4.60 5.49
CA LEU A 121 10.28 -5.71 4.54
C LEU A 121 10.33 -7.06 5.27
N GLN A 122 11.07 -7.16 6.37
CA GLN A 122 11.12 -8.37 7.20
C GLN A 122 9.74 -8.69 7.77
N SER A 123 8.99 -7.69 8.20
CA SER A 123 7.63 -7.87 8.70
C SER A 123 6.73 -8.46 7.62
N TYR A 124 6.76 -7.95 6.38
CA TYR A 124 6.02 -8.53 5.26
C TYR A 124 6.38 -10.00 5.05
N THR A 125 7.66 -10.31 4.99
CA THR A 125 8.14 -11.69 4.75
C THR A 125 7.73 -12.63 5.87
N LEU A 126 7.89 -12.22 7.13
CA LEU A 126 7.49 -13.01 8.30
C LEU A 126 5.98 -13.22 8.35
N PHE A 127 5.21 -12.16 8.05
CA PHE A 127 3.75 -12.26 7.99
C PHE A 127 3.31 -13.28 6.95
N ILE A 128 3.76 -13.16 5.70
CA ILE A 128 3.37 -14.05 4.62
C ILE A 128 3.76 -15.50 4.94
N ASN A 129 4.98 -15.73 5.44
CA ASN A 129 5.46 -17.07 5.78
C ASN A 129 4.71 -17.69 6.96
N ASN A 130 4.37 -16.91 7.98
CA ASN A 130 3.66 -17.42 9.16
C ASN A 130 2.18 -17.66 8.84
N TYR A 131 1.54 -16.78 8.09
CA TYR A 131 0.12 -16.95 7.71
C TYR A 131 -0.11 -18.06 6.70
N ALA A 132 0.82 -18.30 5.77
CA ALA A 132 0.76 -19.47 4.88
C ALA A 132 0.80 -20.80 5.63
N LYS A 133 1.40 -20.83 6.84
CA LYS A 133 1.53 -22.02 7.67
C LYS A 133 0.43 -22.22 8.72
N HIS A 134 -0.19 -21.15 9.18
CA HIS A 134 -1.15 -21.14 10.30
C HIS A 134 -2.44 -20.44 9.91
N ARG A 135 -3.34 -21.18 9.24
CA ARG A 135 -4.60 -20.67 8.67
C ARG A 135 -5.61 -20.08 9.67
N ASP A 136 -5.38 -20.21 10.97
CA ASP A 136 -6.43 -19.99 11.98
C ASP A 136 -6.33 -18.68 12.77
N ALA A 137 -5.38 -17.78 12.49
CA ALA A 137 -5.10 -16.67 13.41
C ALA A 137 -4.99 -15.27 12.76
N THR A 138 -5.51 -15.05 11.56
CA THR A 138 -5.43 -13.72 10.96
C THR A 138 -6.60 -12.87 11.38
N SER A 139 -6.36 -11.90 12.25
CA SER A 139 -7.36 -10.87 12.51
C SER A 139 -7.35 -9.84 11.37
N ASP A 140 -8.51 -9.29 11.05
CA ASP A 140 -8.69 -8.18 10.09
C ASP A 140 -7.73 -7.01 10.38
N ARG A 141 -7.41 -6.79 11.66
CA ARG A 141 -6.46 -5.76 12.14
C ARG A 141 -5.05 -5.91 11.58
N VAL A 142 -4.62 -7.15 11.30
CA VAL A 142 -3.28 -7.40 10.74
C VAL A 142 -3.26 -7.07 9.25
N LEU A 143 -4.31 -7.42 8.52
CA LEU A 143 -4.44 -7.04 7.12
C LEU A 143 -4.57 -5.53 6.95
N GLU A 144 -5.34 -4.88 7.81
CA GLU A 144 -5.44 -3.43 7.88
C GLU A 144 -4.06 -2.79 8.10
N TYR A 145 -3.27 -3.32 9.05
CA TYR A 145 -1.90 -2.87 9.27
C TYR A 145 -1.02 -3.00 8.01
N ILE A 146 -1.08 -4.15 7.30
CA ILE A 146 -0.33 -4.38 6.06
C ILE A 146 -0.75 -3.39 4.98
N MET A 147 -2.04 -3.16 4.82
CA MET A 147 -2.60 -2.19 3.88
C MET A 147 -2.06 -0.79 4.15
N TYR A 148 -2.13 -0.31 5.39
CA TYR A 148 -1.63 1.01 5.76
C TYR A 148 -0.11 1.15 5.61
N GLN A 149 0.65 0.11 5.94
CA GLN A 149 2.10 0.13 5.71
C GLN A 149 2.45 0.24 4.23
N THR A 150 1.72 -0.48 3.36
CA THR A 150 1.88 -0.36 1.91
C THR A 150 1.61 1.07 1.44
N GLY A 151 0.46 1.63 1.84
CA GLY A 151 0.08 3.00 1.50
C GLY A 151 1.07 4.05 2.02
N ASN A 152 1.59 3.86 3.24
CA ASN A 152 2.55 4.78 3.86
C ASN A 152 3.89 4.84 3.09
N ILE A 153 4.42 3.69 2.65
CA ILE A 153 5.65 3.65 1.85
C ILE A 153 5.44 4.31 0.49
N ILE A 154 4.33 3.99 -0.19
CA ILE A 154 3.98 4.60 -1.47
C ILE A 154 3.86 6.12 -1.32
N ARG A 155 3.14 6.57 -0.31
CA ARG A 155 2.97 8.00 -0.01
C ARG A 155 4.31 8.69 0.20
N LEU A 156 5.18 8.14 1.06
CA LEU A 156 6.48 8.74 1.35
C LEU A 156 7.29 8.96 0.06
N LEU A 157 7.42 7.94 -0.78
CA LEU A 157 8.23 8.04 -1.99
C LEU A 157 7.64 9.02 -3.00
N ILE A 158 6.32 9.03 -3.18
CA ILE A 158 5.67 9.93 -4.13
C ILE A 158 5.74 11.39 -3.66
N THR A 159 5.53 11.67 -2.37
CA THR A 159 5.63 13.03 -1.84
C THR A 159 7.04 13.58 -1.98
N LEU A 160 8.06 12.80 -1.66
CA LEU A 160 9.46 13.21 -1.84
C LEU A 160 9.76 13.52 -3.31
N LYS A 161 9.27 12.71 -4.24
CA LYS A 161 9.46 12.95 -5.67
C LYS A 161 8.75 14.21 -6.18
N GLN A 162 7.57 14.53 -5.63
CA GLN A 162 6.84 15.75 -5.97
C GLN A 162 7.57 17.00 -5.45
N GLU A 163 8.17 16.92 -4.25
CA GLU A 163 8.97 17.99 -3.68
C GLU A 163 10.23 18.28 -4.52
N GLU A 164 10.91 17.22 -5.01
CA GLU A 164 12.04 17.37 -5.96
C GLU A 164 11.64 18.18 -7.20
N SER A 165 10.48 17.82 -7.79
CA SER A 165 10.00 18.48 -9.02
C SER A 165 9.68 19.95 -8.80
N ASN A 166 9.13 20.30 -7.64
CA ASN A 166 8.77 21.69 -7.29
C ASN A 166 9.99 22.56 -6.94
N HIS A 167 11.13 21.98 -6.65
CA HIS A 167 12.37 22.71 -6.34
C HIS A 167 13.30 22.86 -7.56
N ALA A 168 12.98 22.18 -8.67
CA ALA A 168 13.74 22.22 -9.91
C ALA A 168 13.25 23.30 -10.90
N ASP A 169 12.08 23.87 -10.66
CA ASP A 169 11.49 24.99 -11.40
C ASP A 169 11.77 26.34 -10.70
#